data_11d6b51a9b54e93e0b80db29c659866b
#
_entry.id   11d6b51a9b54e93e0b80db29c659866b
#
_cell.length_a   1.000
_cell.length_b   1.000
_cell.length_c   1.000
_cell.angle_alpha   90.00
_cell.angle_beta   90.00
_cell.angle_gamma   90.00
#
_symmetry.space_group_name_H-M   'P 1'
#
loop_
_entity.id
_entity.type
_entity.pdbx_description
1 polymer ?
#
loop_
_entity_poly.entity_id
_entity_poly.type
_entity_poly.pdbx_seq_one_letter_code
_entity_poly.pdbx_strand_id
1 'polypeptide(L)'
;MYVNDKIVLQLVALLKKFGIKKVVVSPGSRHNKLINTLKAENSFKLYLVVDERSAAFFALGLIQECGEPVAVTCSSGTACMNYGSAIVEAFYQRLPLLILSSDRVPELLNQCEDQMYDQASTFITCTKYHCQLPVIDTPRDEWYCNRIINEALIELTHHGRGPVHINIPFATHHGTAYDVDTLPDVRKITMHQLPMKPSDWNAISTRLKSKKVMIIWGQSVTSLKEVEIAENAFAEKYDTAVLTDKMSNCHAKNAIINTTITMSIMKDNQAPVLQPDVVISVGANYIFNNEIKRYLKNGNAEHWQVGLEDKVCDPFHTLTDIFEMPEAYFFEMLVENCEGETNGSYFSAWKVIADLPT
;
A
#
# COMPACT_ATOMS: atom_id res chain seq x y z
N MET A 1 -22.95 10.92 9.56
CA MET A 1 -22.14 10.27 10.61
C MET A 1 -21.83 8.84 10.20
N TYR A 2 -20.62 8.40 10.40
CA TYR A 2 -20.12 7.07 10.10
C TYR A 2 -20.06 6.21 11.36
N VAL A 3 -19.98 4.89 11.18
CA VAL A 3 -19.82 3.97 12.29
C VAL A 3 -18.45 4.18 12.97
N ASN A 4 -18.42 4.07 14.30
CA ASN A 4 -17.17 4.07 15.06
C ASN A 4 -16.54 2.66 15.06
N ASP A 5 -16.03 2.27 13.89
CA ASP A 5 -15.35 0.99 13.67
C ASP A 5 -14.16 1.24 12.74
N LYS A 6 -12.94 1.10 13.27
CA LYS A 6 -11.71 1.46 12.58
C LYS A 6 -11.49 0.69 11.27
N ILE A 7 -11.89 -0.59 11.21
CA ILE A 7 -11.76 -1.42 9.99
C ILE A 7 -12.64 -0.83 8.89
N VAL A 8 -13.91 -0.56 9.23
CA VAL A 8 -14.89 -0.01 8.26
C VAL A 8 -14.47 1.38 7.79
N LEU A 9 -14.03 2.24 8.72
CA LEU A 9 -13.60 3.60 8.39
C LEU A 9 -12.41 3.60 7.43
N GLN A 10 -11.37 2.79 7.69
CA GLN A 10 -10.22 2.67 6.81
C GLN A 10 -10.60 2.09 5.45
N LEU A 11 -11.39 1.02 5.42
CA LEU A 11 -11.82 0.39 4.18
C LEU A 11 -12.60 1.38 3.30
N VAL A 12 -13.61 2.04 3.85
CA VAL A 12 -14.45 2.98 3.09
C VAL A 12 -13.64 4.19 2.62
N ALA A 13 -12.71 4.71 3.44
CA ALA A 13 -11.82 5.78 3.03
C ALA A 13 -10.89 5.37 1.89
N LEU A 14 -10.33 4.15 1.91
CA LEU A 14 -9.50 3.63 0.81
C LEU A 14 -10.32 3.35 -0.45
N LEU A 15 -11.51 2.75 -0.34
CA LEU A 15 -12.40 2.57 -1.50
C LEU A 15 -12.66 3.89 -2.22
N LYS A 16 -12.91 4.97 -1.44
CA LYS A 16 -13.09 6.32 -1.98
C LYS A 16 -11.82 6.84 -2.68
N LYS A 17 -10.65 6.71 -2.03
CA LYS A 17 -9.36 7.16 -2.60
C LYS A 17 -8.96 6.37 -3.86
N PHE A 18 -9.33 5.10 -3.98
CA PHE A 18 -9.10 4.27 -5.17
C PHE A 18 -10.17 4.47 -6.26
N GLY A 19 -11.21 5.23 -5.98
CA GLY A 19 -12.25 5.53 -6.96
C GLY A 19 -13.24 4.38 -7.21
N ILE A 20 -13.39 3.47 -6.27
CA ILE A 20 -14.46 2.44 -6.31
C ILE A 20 -15.77 3.14 -6.01
N LYS A 21 -16.59 3.33 -7.04
CA LYS A 21 -17.83 4.14 -6.92
C LYS A 21 -19.10 3.31 -6.81
N LYS A 22 -19.09 2.08 -7.31
CA LYS A 22 -20.27 1.22 -7.43
C LYS A 22 -20.15 0.04 -6.47
N VAL A 23 -21.15 -0.18 -5.64
CA VAL A 23 -21.21 -1.29 -4.68
C VAL A 23 -22.57 -1.98 -4.79
N VAL A 24 -22.56 -3.27 -5.10
CA VAL A 24 -23.75 -4.11 -5.07
C VAL A 24 -23.87 -4.75 -3.70
N VAL A 25 -25.05 -4.63 -3.08
CA VAL A 25 -25.27 -4.99 -1.69
C VAL A 25 -26.34 -6.09 -1.62
N SER A 26 -25.97 -7.26 -1.09
CA SER A 26 -26.93 -8.29 -0.65
C SER A 26 -27.15 -8.12 0.86
N PRO A 27 -28.31 -7.65 1.32
CA PRO A 27 -28.50 -7.19 2.70
C PRO A 27 -28.36 -8.33 3.72
N GLY A 28 -27.76 -8.03 4.85
CA GLY A 28 -27.59 -8.94 5.97
C GLY A 28 -27.16 -8.21 7.24
N SER A 29 -27.36 -8.78 8.41
CA SER A 29 -27.10 -8.10 9.69
C SER A 29 -25.63 -7.85 9.94
N ARG A 30 -24.75 -8.80 9.55
CA ARG A 30 -23.32 -8.77 9.92
C ARG A 30 -22.53 -7.62 9.26
N HIS A 31 -22.94 -7.19 8.08
CA HIS A 31 -22.30 -6.07 7.39
C HIS A 31 -23.05 -4.72 7.49
N ASN A 32 -23.99 -4.60 8.42
CA ASN A 32 -24.74 -3.35 8.61
C ASN A 32 -23.82 -2.14 8.84
N LYS A 33 -22.73 -2.31 9.58
CA LYS A 33 -21.73 -1.26 9.81
C LYS A 33 -21.15 -0.75 8.50
N LEU A 34 -20.76 -1.65 7.61
CA LEU A 34 -20.21 -1.33 6.29
C LEU A 34 -21.26 -0.65 5.42
N ILE A 35 -22.46 -1.24 5.30
CA ILE A 35 -23.53 -0.70 4.45
C ILE A 35 -23.91 0.71 4.89
N ASN A 36 -24.11 0.93 6.19
CA ASN A 36 -24.53 2.23 6.70
C ASN A 36 -23.44 3.30 6.49
N THR A 37 -22.17 2.92 6.64
CA THR A 37 -21.06 3.83 6.37
C THR A 37 -20.92 4.16 4.88
N LEU A 38 -21.05 3.16 4.00
CA LEU A 38 -21.10 3.39 2.54
C LEU A 38 -22.28 4.27 2.14
N LYS A 39 -23.46 4.08 2.77
CA LYS A 39 -24.67 4.87 2.52
C LYS A 39 -24.51 6.32 2.99
N ALA A 40 -23.79 6.54 4.09
CA ALA A 40 -23.53 7.88 4.62
C ALA A 40 -22.53 8.68 3.77
N GLU A 41 -21.72 7.99 2.96
CA GLU A 41 -20.72 8.60 2.08
C GLU A 41 -21.29 8.78 0.66
N ASN A 42 -21.46 10.03 0.26
CA ASN A 42 -22.13 10.40 -1.01
C ASN A 42 -21.35 10.00 -2.28
N SER A 43 -20.11 9.53 -2.15
CA SER A 43 -19.27 9.13 -3.30
C SER A 43 -19.62 7.74 -3.85
N PHE A 44 -20.43 6.94 -3.14
CA PHE A 44 -20.82 5.60 -3.57
C PHE A 44 -22.23 5.53 -4.12
N LYS A 45 -22.39 4.77 -5.22
CA LYS A 45 -23.69 4.35 -5.74
C LYS A 45 -23.95 2.92 -5.31
N LEU A 46 -24.95 2.74 -4.44
CA LEU A 46 -25.34 1.44 -3.92
C LEU A 46 -26.48 0.85 -4.75
N TYR A 47 -26.33 -0.44 -5.10
CA TYR A 47 -27.36 -1.24 -5.79
C TYR A 47 -27.79 -2.38 -4.86
N LEU A 48 -29.06 -2.41 -4.51
CA LEU A 48 -29.59 -3.45 -3.64
C LEU A 48 -30.08 -4.63 -4.48
N VAL A 49 -29.45 -5.79 -4.30
CA VAL A 49 -29.83 -7.07 -4.93
C VAL A 49 -29.82 -8.15 -3.86
N VAL A 50 -30.99 -8.68 -3.51
CA VAL A 50 -31.18 -9.53 -2.33
C VAL A 50 -30.47 -10.88 -2.46
N ASP A 51 -30.60 -11.55 -3.60
CA ASP A 51 -29.97 -12.85 -3.86
C ASP A 51 -28.49 -12.64 -4.20
N GLU A 52 -27.60 -13.27 -3.46
CA GLU A 52 -26.14 -13.06 -3.58
C GLU A 52 -25.60 -13.49 -4.94
N ARG A 53 -26.04 -14.63 -5.49
CA ARG A 53 -25.62 -15.08 -6.81
C ARG A 53 -26.01 -14.05 -7.88
N SER A 54 -27.25 -13.59 -7.84
CA SER A 54 -27.75 -12.54 -8.75
C SER A 54 -26.99 -11.22 -8.55
N ALA A 55 -26.68 -10.85 -7.32
CA ALA A 55 -25.91 -9.66 -6.98
C ALA A 55 -24.51 -9.68 -7.59
N ALA A 56 -23.83 -10.81 -7.49
CA ALA A 56 -22.47 -10.96 -8.04
C ALA A 56 -22.49 -10.89 -9.58
N PHE A 57 -23.41 -11.59 -10.26
CA PHE A 57 -23.56 -11.46 -11.73
C PHE A 57 -24.01 -10.06 -12.16
N PHE A 58 -24.86 -9.39 -11.38
CA PHE A 58 -25.21 -8.00 -11.64
C PHE A 58 -23.99 -7.09 -11.55
N ALA A 59 -23.10 -7.32 -10.58
CA ALA A 59 -21.81 -6.60 -10.49
C ALA A 59 -20.92 -6.84 -11.72
N LEU A 60 -20.87 -8.08 -12.27
CA LEU A 60 -20.15 -8.35 -13.52
C LEU A 60 -20.72 -7.55 -14.69
N GLY A 61 -22.03 -7.48 -14.82
CA GLY A 61 -22.69 -6.66 -15.83
C GLY A 61 -22.34 -5.18 -15.71
N LEU A 62 -22.28 -4.64 -14.47
CA LEU A 62 -21.84 -3.26 -14.24
C LEU A 62 -20.38 -3.05 -14.65
N ILE A 63 -19.48 -4.01 -14.36
CA ILE A 63 -18.07 -3.92 -14.77
C ILE A 63 -17.95 -3.91 -16.29
N GLN A 64 -18.67 -4.80 -16.98
CA GLN A 64 -18.67 -4.89 -18.45
C GLN A 64 -19.17 -3.61 -19.10
N GLU A 65 -20.20 -2.98 -18.52
CA GLU A 65 -20.77 -1.73 -19.01
C GLU A 65 -19.84 -0.53 -18.82
N CYS A 66 -19.24 -0.38 -17.63
CA CYS A 66 -18.46 0.83 -17.31
C CYS A 66 -16.94 0.67 -17.42
N GLY A 67 -16.42 -0.54 -17.52
CA GLY A 67 -14.98 -0.82 -17.54
C GLY A 67 -14.24 -0.50 -16.23
N GLU A 68 -14.96 -0.16 -15.15
CA GLU A 68 -14.40 0.20 -13.84
C GLU A 68 -14.55 -0.95 -12.83
N PRO A 69 -13.70 -1.03 -11.78
CA PRO A 69 -13.91 -1.94 -10.68
C PRO A 69 -15.26 -1.71 -9.97
N VAL A 70 -15.94 -2.80 -9.63
CA VAL A 70 -17.20 -2.78 -8.87
C VAL A 70 -17.04 -3.67 -7.64
N ALA A 71 -17.53 -3.20 -6.48
CA ALA A 71 -17.56 -3.99 -5.27
C ALA A 71 -18.91 -4.73 -5.12
N VAL A 72 -18.87 -5.92 -4.53
CA VAL A 72 -20.04 -6.66 -4.07
C VAL A 72 -19.85 -7.00 -2.60
N THR A 73 -20.92 -6.89 -1.79
CA THR A 73 -20.82 -7.17 -0.34
C THR A 73 -22.00 -7.98 0.16
N CYS A 74 -21.69 -8.97 1.02
CA CYS A 74 -22.67 -9.85 1.65
C CYS A 74 -22.37 -10.09 3.12
N SER A 75 -23.33 -10.74 3.79
CA SER A 75 -23.17 -11.30 5.14
C SER A 75 -22.22 -12.51 5.12
N SER A 76 -22.00 -13.12 6.29
CA SER A 76 -21.13 -14.30 6.45
C SER A 76 -21.81 -15.60 6.01
N GLY A 77 -21.02 -16.67 5.98
CA GLY A 77 -21.48 -18.02 5.77
C GLY A 77 -21.87 -18.31 4.33
N THR A 78 -22.97 -19.03 4.13
CA THR A 78 -23.44 -19.45 2.80
C THR A 78 -23.75 -18.29 1.85
N ALA A 79 -24.01 -17.09 2.37
CA ALA A 79 -24.13 -15.87 1.58
C ALA A 79 -22.89 -15.65 0.70
N CYS A 80 -21.70 -15.69 1.30
CA CYS A 80 -20.44 -15.55 0.59
C CYS A 80 -20.22 -16.65 -0.47
N MET A 81 -20.56 -17.90 -0.16
CA MET A 81 -20.44 -19.02 -1.10
C MET A 81 -21.30 -18.84 -2.37
N ASN A 82 -22.42 -18.16 -2.28
CA ASN A 82 -23.28 -17.90 -3.44
C ASN A 82 -22.62 -16.99 -4.49
N TYR A 83 -21.57 -16.26 -4.13
CA TYR A 83 -20.78 -15.49 -5.11
C TYR A 83 -19.87 -16.37 -6.00
N GLY A 84 -19.59 -17.61 -5.60
CA GLY A 84 -18.56 -18.47 -6.19
C GLY A 84 -18.64 -18.58 -7.70
N SER A 85 -19.81 -18.81 -8.28
CA SER A 85 -19.96 -18.94 -9.73
C SER A 85 -19.60 -17.64 -10.49
N ALA A 86 -20.00 -16.49 -9.97
CA ALA A 86 -19.66 -15.21 -10.56
C ALA A 86 -18.18 -14.84 -10.36
N ILE A 87 -17.57 -15.24 -9.24
CA ILE A 87 -16.13 -15.03 -8.99
C ILE A 87 -15.29 -15.83 -9.99
N VAL A 88 -15.64 -17.11 -10.25
CA VAL A 88 -14.98 -17.93 -11.27
C VAL A 88 -15.12 -17.27 -12.65
N GLU A 89 -16.32 -16.80 -13.01
CA GLU A 89 -16.55 -16.09 -14.26
C GLU A 89 -15.72 -14.80 -14.35
N ALA A 90 -15.67 -14.00 -13.26
CA ALA A 90 -14.84 -12.81 -13.20
C ALA A 90 -13.35 -13.12 -13.39
N PHE A 91 -12.86 -14.23 -12.81
CA PHE A 91 -11.47 -14.64 -12.92
C PHE A 91 -11.08 -14.95 -14.39
N TYR A 92 -11.86 -15.76 -15.08
CA TYR A 92 -11.57 -16.13 -16.47
C TYR A 92 -11.83 -14.97 -17.46
N GLN A 93 -12.81 -14.11 -17.20
CA GLN A 93 -13.03 -12.90 -17.99
C GLN A 93 -12.10 -11.74 -17.60
N ARG A 94 -11.27 -11.89 -16.57
CA ARG A 94 -10.37 -10.83 -16.05
C ARG A 94 -11.13 -9.56 -15.66
N LEU A 95 -12.26 -9.70 -14.98
CA LEU A 95 -13.08 -8.58 -14.53
C LEU A 95 -12.66 -8.15 -13.12
N PRO A 96 -12.43 -6.86 -12.88
CA PRO A 96 -11.99 -6.35 -11.58
C PRO A 96 -13.16 -6.28 -10.57
N LEU A 97 -13.58 -7.45 -10.09
CA LEU A 97 -14.63 -7.61 -9.09
C LEU A 97 -14.00 -7.57 -7.69
N LEU A 98 -14.42 -6.63 -6.86
CA LEU A 98 -14.03 -6.56 -5.46
C LEU A 98 -15.07 -7.25 -4.58
N ILE A 99 -14.71 -8.36 -3.96
CA ILE A 99 -15.57 -9.11 -3.05
C ILE A 99 -15.29 -8.63 -1.62
N LEU A 100 -16.29 -8.08 -0.95
CA LEU A 100 -16.24 -7.65 0.46
C LEU A 100 -17.18 -8.56 1.26
N SER A 101 -16.65 -9.62 1.85
CA SER A 101 -17.42 -10.54 2.66
C SER A 101 -17.26 -10.22 4.15
N SER A 102 -18.38 -10.09 4.84
CA SER A 102 -18.35 -9.87 6.28
C SER A 102 -18.30 -11.22 7.01
N ASP A 103 -17.57 -11.27 8.11
CA ASP A 103 -17.36 -12.50 8.87
C ASP A 103 -17.37 -12.25 10.38
N ARG A 104 -17.30 -13.32 11.17
CA ARG A 104 -16.93 -13.29 12.58
C ARG A 104 -15.40 -13.26 12.72
N VAL A 105 -14.94 -13.02 13.93
CA VAL A 105 -13.51 -13.10 14.24
C VAL A 105 -13.02 -14.55 14.13
N PRO A 106 -11.78 -14.77 13.63
CA PRO A 106 -11.29 -16.12 13.30
C PRO A 106 -11.19 -17.07 14.50
N GLU A 107 -11.07 -16.55 15.71
CA GLU A 107 -11.01 -17.34 16.95
C GLU A 107 -12.29 -18.16 17.20
N LEU A 108 -13.39 -17.77 16.58
CA LEU A 108 -14.67 -18.48 16.68
C LEU A 108 -14.84 -19.59 15.65
N LEU A 109 -13.91 -19.76 14.73
CA LEU A 109 -13.97 -20.81 13.71
C LEU A 109 -13.99 -22.19 14.38
N ASN A 110 -14.95 -23.04 13.98
CA ASN A 110 -15.18 -24.37 14.55
C ASN A 110 -15.58 -24.38 16.05
N GLN A 111 -16.08 -23.26 16.57
CA GLN A 111 -16.56 -23.17 17.96
C GLN A 111 -18.10 -23.23 18.05
N CYS A 112 -18.75 -23.95 17.13
CA CYS A 112 -20.20 -24.08 17.04
C CYS A 112 -20.97 -22.75 16.85
N GLU A 113 -20.32 -21.76 16.27
CA GLU A 113 -20.95 -20.50 15.91
C GLU A 113 -21.83 -20.65 14.67
N ASP A 114 -22.95 -19.96 14.66
CA ASP A 114 -23.85 -19.92 13.51
C ASP A 114 -23.22 -19.18 12.32
N GLN A 115 -23.54 -19.64 11.12
CA GLN A 115 -23.23 -18.95 9.86
C GLN A 115 -21.72 -18.65 9.68
N MET A 116 -20.86 -19.61 10.05
CA MET A 116 -19.41 -19.51 10.01
C MET A 116 -18.76 -20.72 9.36
N TYR A 117 -17.75 -20.47 8.52
CA TYR A 117 -16.80 -21.44 7.95
C TYR A 117 -15.51 -20.71 7.60
N ASP A 118 -14.47 -21.40 7.13
CA ASP A 118 -13.22 -20.75 6.68
C ASP A 118 -13.46 -19.94 5.38
N GLN A 119 -14.04 -18.77 5.57
CA GLN A 119 -14.47 -17.86 4.50
C GLN A 119 -13.29 -17.17 3.83
N ALA A 120 -12.24 -16.84 4.61
CA ALA A 120 -11.05 -16.16 4.11
C ALA A 120 -10.31 -16.96 3.04
N SER A 121 -10.33 -18.30 3.13
CA SER A 121 -9.61 -19.20 2.22
C SER A 121 -10.45 -19.68 1.03
N THR A 122 -11.74 -19.34 0.98
CA THR A 122 -12.71 -19.98 0.06
C THR A 122 -12.38 -19.76 -1.43
N PHE A 123 -11.92 -18.58 -1.81
CA PHE A 123 -11.73 -18.19 -3.22
C PHE A 123 -10.27 -18.11 -3.66
N ILE A 124 -9.34 -18.71 -2.92
CA ILE A 124 -7.89 -18.66 -3.18
C ILE A 124 -7.53 -19.00 -4.63
N THR A 125 -8.20 -19.99 -5.22
CA THR A 125 -7.88 -20.50 -6.56
C THR A 125 -8.50 -19.69 -7.71
N CYS A 126 -9.40 -18.79 -7.41
CA CYS A 126 -10.14 -17.99 -8.40
C CYS A 126 -10.19 -16.49 -8.09
N THR A 127 -9.25 -16.01 -7.29
CA THR A 127 -8.99 -14.58 -7.07
C THR A 127 -7.51 -14.29 -7.28
N LYS A 128 -7.18 -13.08 -7.73
CA LYS A 128 -5.80 -12.63 -7.86
C LYS A 128 -5.15 -12.37 -6.50
N TYR A 129 -5.94 -11.87 -5.58
CA TYR A 129 -5.54 -11.60 -4.21
C TYR A 129 -6.70 -11.89 -3.27
N HIS A 130 -6.37 -12.38 -2.10
CA HIS A 130 -7.33 -12.58 -1.02
C HIS A 130 -6.67 -12.23 0.31
N CYS A 131 -7.43 -11.62 1.19
CA CYS A 131 -6.96 -11.32 2.53
C CYS A 131 -8.09 -11.32 3.55
N GLN A 132 -7.71 -11.55 4.80
CA GLN A 132 -8.54 -11.28 5.96
C GLN A 132 -8.01 -10.07 6.69
N LEU A 133 -8.87 -9.08 6.94
CA LEU A 133 -8.48 -7.89 7.70
C LEU A 133 -8.24 -8.25 9.16
N PRO A 134 -7.30 -7.61 9.85
CA PRO A 134 -7.13 -7.77 11.29
C PRO A 134 -8.23 -7.04 12.06
N VAL A 135 -8.56 -7.50 13.26
CA VAL A 135 -9.20 -6.64 14.26
C VAL A 135 -8.18 -5.58 14.68
N ILE A 136 -8.61 -4.31 14.77
CA ILE A 136 -7.69 -3.20 15.05
C ILE A 136 -7.74 -2.82 16.52
N ASP A 137 -6.75 -3.26 17.28
CA ASP A 137 -6.56 -2.94 18.69
C ASP A 137 -5.34 -2.04 18.91
N THR A 138 -4.33 -2.15 18.05
CA THR A 138 -3.06 -1.43 18.18
C THR A 138 -2.75 -0.59 16.92
N PRO A 139 -1.82 0.39 17.01
CA PRO A 139 -1.33 1.11 15.83
C PRO A 139 -0.67 0.21 14.77
N ARG A 140 -0.11 -0.94 15.20
CA ARG A 140 0.44 -1.93 14.28
C ARG A 140 -0.66 -2.59 13.45
N ASP A 141 -1.79 -2.94 14.07
CA ASP A 141 -2.93 -3.54 13.37
C ASP A 141 -3.54 -2.54 12.39
N GLU A 142 -3.59 -1.25 12.78
CA GLU A 142 -4.08 -0.16 11.95
C GLU A 142 -3.21 0.01 10.69
N TRP A 143 -1.88 0.03 10.84
CA TRP A 143 -0.96 0.03 9.70
C TRP A 143 -1.12 -1.22 8.84
N TYR A 144 -1.21 -2.42 9.45
CA TYR A 144 -1.34 -3.67 8.72
C TYR A 144 -2.64 -3.72 7.93
N CYS A 145 -3.76 -3.30 8.54
CA CYS A 145 -5.06 -3.19 7.87
C CYS A 145 -4.98 -2.25 6.65
N ASN A 146 -4.41 -1.06 6.82
CA ASN A 146 -4.19 -0.11 5.73
C ASN A 146 -3.39 -0.74 4.58
N ARG A 147 -2.27 -1.40 4.90
CA ARG A 147 -1.38 -2.00 3.91
C ARG A 147 -2.08 -3.07 3.09
N ILE A 148 -2.73 -4.05 3.72
CA ILE A 148 -3.35 -5.17 2.99
C ILE A 148 -4.60 -4.75 2.20
N ILE A 149 -5.33 -3.71 2.62
CA ILE A 149 -6.39 -3.13 1.79
C ILE A 149 -5.79 -2.47 0.55
N ASN A 150 -4.67 -1.73 0.67
CA ASN A 150 -3.97 -1.18 -0.49
C ASN A 150 -3.52 -2.28 -1.45
N GLU A 151 -2.87 -3.34 -0.96
CA GLU A 151 -2.48 -4.51 -1.76
C GLU A 151 -3.68 -5.09 -2.53
N ALA A 152 -4.78 -5.31 -1.83
CA ALA A 152 -6.01 -5.85 -2.43
C ALA A 152 -6.56 -4.94 -3.55
N LEU A 153 -6.60 -3.64 -3.32
CA LEU A 153 -7.15 -2.68 -4.29
C LEU A 153 -6.22 -2.46 -5.49
N ILE A 154 -4.91 -2.53 -5.31
CA ILE A 154 -3.92 -2.52 -6.38
C ILE A 154 -4.10 -3.74 -7.27
N GLU A 155 -4.26 -4.93 -6.70
CA GLU A 155 -4.36 -6.19 -7.42
C GLU A 155 -5.62 -6.32 -8.30
N LEU A 156 -6.63 -5.48 -8.11
CA LEU A 156 -7.78 -5.44 -9.04
C LEU A 156 -7.39 -5.19 -10.50
N THR A 157 -6.28 -4.45 -10.72
CA THR A 157 -5.86 -4.02 -12.07
C THR A 157 -4.37 -4.24 -12.35
N HIS A 158 -3.56 -4.54 -11.35
CA HIS A 158 -2.12 -4.80 -11.46
C HIS A 158 -1.86 -6.08 -12.26
N HIS A 159 -0.90 -6.09 -13.18
CA HIS A 159 -0.59 -7.23 -14.08
C HIS A 159 -1.82 -7.87 -14.75
N GLY A 160 -2.75 -7.04 -15.18
CA GLY A 160 -4.05 -7.43 -15.72
C GLY A 160 -5.15 -7.36 -14.66
N ARG A 161 -6.39 -7.32 -15.13
CA ARG A 161 -7.56 -7.21 -14.26
C ARG A 161 -7.97 -8.57 -13.69
N GLY A 162 -8.67 -8.56 -12.54
CA GLY A 162 -9.26 -9.77 -11.99
C GLY A 162 -9.93 -9.57 -10.65
N PRO A 163 -10.64 -10.59 -10.14
CA PRO A 163 -11.34 -10.51 -8.88
C PRO A 163 -10.38 -10.55 -7.68
N VAL A 164 -10.78 -9.85 -6.61
CA VAL A 164 -10.06 -9.75 -5.35
C VAL A 164 -11.02 -9.94 -4.19
N HIS A 165 -10.63 -10.67 -3.16
CA HIS A 165 -11.45 -10.95 -1.99
C HIS A 165 -10.87 -10.35 -0.72
N ILE A 166 -11.66 -9.54 -0.03
CA ILE A 166 -11.37 -9.02 1.31
C ILE A 166 -12.41 -9.59 2.28
N ASN A 167 -11.96 -10.44 3.22
CA ASN A 167 -12.77 -10.93 4.31
C ASN A 167 -12.67 -9.99 5.52
N ILE A 168 -13.81 -9.55 6.07
CA ILE A 168 -13.89 -8.49 7.08
C ILE A 168 -14.41 -9.08 8.39
N PRO A 169 -13.56 -9.32 9.39
CA PRO A 169 -14.02 -9.85 10.67
C PRO A 169 -14.64 -8.76 11.53
N PHE A 170 -15.82 -9.01 12.04
CA PHE A 170 -16.48 -8.15 13.01
C PHE A 170 -16.56 -8.82 14.39
N ALA A 171 -15.85 -8.29 15.37
CA ALA A 171 -15.92 -8.76 16.74
C ALA A 171 -17.33 -8.60 17.32
N THR A 172 -18.00 -7.50 16.97
CA THR A 172 -19.40 -7.27 17.35
C THR A 172 -20.17 -6.70 16.16
N HIS A 173 -21.45 -7.05 16.03
CA HIS A 173 -22.34 -6.52 14.99
C HIS A 173 -23.50 -5.69 15.58
N HIS A 174 -23.59 -5.63 16.91
CA HIS A 174 -24.58 -4.83 17.63
C HIS A 174 -23.92 -3.79 18.52
N GLY A 175 -24.63 -2.71 18.79
CA GLY A 175 -24.25 -1.71 19.81
C GLY A 175 -23.13 -0.75 19.42
N THR A 176 -22.69 -0.73 18.15
CA THR A 176 -21.65 0.21 17.70
C THR A 176 -22.26 1.60 17.44
N ALA A 177 -21.64 2.65 17.97
CA ALA A 177 -22.06 4.03 17.77
C ALA A 177 -21.82 4.50 16.31
N TYR A 178 -22.64 5.46 15.88
CA TYR A 178 -22.47 6.21 14.62
C TYR A 178 -22.25 7.68 14.97
N ASP A 179 -21.05 7.97 15.44
CA ASP A 179 -20.66 9.25 16.01
C ASP A 179 -19.41 9.88 15.36
N VAL A 180 -18.91 9.29 14.28
CA VAL A 180 -17.77 9.80 13.53
C VAL A 180 -18.27 10.70 12.40
N ASP A 181 -17.85 11.96 12.39
CA ASP A 181 -18.29 12.95 11.40
C ASP A 181 -17.57 12.86 10.07
N THR A 182 -16.29 12.47 10.07
CA THR A 182 -15.43 12.44 8.89
C THR A 182 -14.70 11.11 8.76
N LEU A 183 -14.52 10.63 7.52
CA LEU A 183 -13.64 9.51 7.26
C LEU A 183 -12.18 9.89 7.61
N PRO A 184 -11.37 8.95 8.11
CA PRO A 184 -9.97 9.21 8.40
C PRO A 184 -9.19 9.54 7.12
N ASP A 185 -8.15 10.35 7.25
CA ASP A 185 -7.16 10.48 6.19
C ASP A 185 -6.25 9.26 6.22
N VAL A 186 -6.48 8.36 5.26
CA VAL A 186 -5.77 7.09 5.13
C VAL A 186 -4.69 7.20 4.07
N ARG A 187 -3.59 6.50 4.27
CA ARG A 187 -2.51 6.41 3.31
C ARG A 187 -2.93 5.52 2.14
N LYS A 188 -2.92 6.09 0.93
CA LYS A 188 -3.05 5.36 -0.33
C LYS A 188 -1.66 5.05 -0.88
N ILE A 189 -1.42 3.81 -1.29
CA ILE A 189 -0.24 3.41 -2.05
C ILE A 189 -0.57 3.52 -3.54
N THR A 190 0.24 4.26 -4.29
CA THR A 190 0.07 4.44 -5.72
C THR A 190 1.07 3.58 -6.47
N MET A 191 0.60 2.76 -7.41
CA MET A 191 1.43 1.94 -8.30
C MET A 191 1.69 2.69 -9.61
N HIS A 192 2.95 2.84 -9.98
CA HIS A 192 3.39 3.41 -11.24
C HIS A 192 4.02 2.31 -12.10
N GLN A 193 3.51 2.10 -13.29
CA GLN A 193 3.97 1.10 -14.25
C GLN A 193 4.27 1.76 -15.60
N LEU A 194 5.17 1.17 -16.34
CA LEU A 194 5.47 1.62 -17.72
C LEU A 194 4.36 1.17 -18.70
N PRO A 195 4.08 1.97 -19.74
CA PRO A 195 4.69 3.28 -20.04
C PRO A 195 4.08 4.43 -19.23
N MET A 196 4.90 5.35 -18.77
CA MET A 196 4.46 6.58 -18.11
C MET A 196 4.56 7.78 -19.08
N LYS A 197 3.67 8.76 -18.92
CA LYS A 197 3.68 9.99 -19.72
C LYS A 197 4.73 10.98 -19.19
N PRO A 198 5.27 11.87 -20.03
CA PRO A 198 6.17 12.94 -19.58
C PRO A 198 5.56 13.80 -18.46
N SER A 199 4.24 14.06 -18.51
CA SER A 199 3.54 14.82 -17.46
C SER A 199 3.61 14.15 -16.08
N ASP A 200 3.63 12.81 -16.04
CA ASP A 200 3.68 12.06 -14.80
C ASP A 200 5.08 12.16 -14.19
N TRP A 201 6.14 12.09 -15.03
CA TRP A 201 7.53 12.29 -14.61
C TRP A 201 7.78 13.71 -14.09
N ASN A 202 7.23 14.73 -14.75
CA ASN A 202 7.30 16.11 -14.28
C ASN A 202 6.63 16.29 -12.90
N ALA A 203 5.49 15.63 -12.68
CA ALA A 203 4.81 15.68 -11.39
C ALA A 203 5.64 15.01 -10.28
N ILE A 204 6.27 13.87 -10.57
CA ILE A 204 7.13 13.14 -9.62
C ILE A 204 8.39 13.94 -9.32
N SER A 205 9.07 14.48 -10.35
CA SER A 205 10.24 15.36 -10.19
C SER A 205 9.92 16.58 -9.31
N THR A 206 8.75 17.19 -9.51
CA THR A 206 8.30 18.34 -8.72
C THR A 206 8.13 18.00 -7.24
N ARG A 207 7.69 16.78 -6.90
CA ARG A 207 7.59 16.32 -5.49
C ARG A 207 8.94 16.23 -4.79
N LEU A 208 10.03 16.02 -5.53
CA LEU A 208 11.40 15.93 -4.98
C LEU A 208 12.09 17.29 -4.87
N LYS A 209 11.54 18.33 -5.47
CA LYS A 209 12.17 19.66 -5.48
C LYS A 209 12.40 20.19 -4.08
N SER A 210 13.64 20.55 -3.77
CA SER A 210 14.08 21.05 -2.45
C SER A 210 13.87 20.07 -1.28
N LYS A 211 13.76 18.79 -1.57
CA LYS A 211 13.58 17.72 -0.55
C LYS A 211 14.92 17.07 -0.21
N LYS A 212 15.05 16.64 1.03
CA LYS A 212 16.11 15.74 1.48
C LYS A 212 15.73 14.32 1.10
N VAL A 213 16.46 13.72 0.17
CA VAL A 213 16.19 12.38 -0.35
C VAL A 213 17.16 11.39 0.27
N MET A 214 16.64 10.37 0.94
CA MET A 214 17.43 9.24 1.41
C MET A 214 17.21 8.05 0.50
N ILE A 215 18.27 7.51 -0.08
CA ILE A 215 18.21 6.25 -0.80
C ILE A 215 18.63 5.14 0.14
N ILE A 216 17.77 4.15 0.33
CA ILE A 216 18.09 2.89 1.01
C ILE A 216 18.45 1.87 -0.06
N TRP A 217 19.74 1.54 -0.14
CA TRP A 217 20.21 0.55 -1.10
C TRP A 217 20.33 -0.81 -0.42
N GLY A 218 19.42 -1.70 -0.77
CA GLY A 218 19.32 -3.04 -0.23
C GLY A 218 20.41 -3.97 -0.77
N GLN A 219 20.27 -5.24 -0.43
CA GLN A 219 21.17 -6.30 -0.82
C GLN A 219 21.21 -6.47 -2.35
N SER A 220 22.42 -6.62 -2.91
CA SER A 220 22.63 -6.95 -4.31
C SER A 220 23.71 -8.02 -4.46
N VAL A 221 23.49 -9.01 -5.30
CA VAL A 221 24.46 -10.10 -5.54
C VAL A 221 25.68 -9.61 -6.32
N THR A 222 25.48 -8.61 -7.19
CA THR A 222 26.52 -8.00 -8.01
C THR A 222 26.44 -6.48 -7.96
N SER A 223 27.53 -5.79 -8.30
CA SER A 223 27.48 -4.34 -8.50
C SER A 223 26.53 -4.01 -9.65
N LEU A 224 25.59 -3.11 -9.39
CA LEU A 224 24.61 -2.61 -10.35
C LEU A 224 25.14 -1.33 -10.99
N LYS A 225 26.20 -1.43 -11.81
CA LYS A 225 26.91 -0.27 -12.37
C LYS A 225 26.01 0.73 -13.10
N GLU A 226 25.01 0.26 -13.83
CA GLU A 226 24.06 1.12 -14.53
C GLU A 226 23.23 1.94 -13.54
N VAL A 227 22.78 1.30 -12.45
CA VAL A 227 22.01 1.96 -11.38
C VAL A 227 22.90 2.97 -10.65
N GLU A 228 24.17 2.63 -10.36
CA GLU A 228 25.12 3.53 -9.73
C GLU A 228 25.41 4.78 -10.61
N ILE A 229 25.55 4.61 -11.91
CA ILE A 229 25.75 5.72 -12.85
C ILE A 229 24.53 6.64 -12.85
N ALA A 230 23.34 6.08 -12.98
CA ALA A 230 22.10 6.83 -12.99
C ALA A 230 21.83 7.54 -11.64
N GLU A 231 22.11 6.85 -10.52
CA GLU A 231 21.99 7.42 -9.17
C GLU A 231 23.00 8.56 -8.94
N ASN A 232 24.25 8.40 -9.36
CA ASN A 232 25.23 9.47 -9.24
C ASN A 232 24.83 10.73 -10.03
N ALA A 233 24.22 10.59 -11.21
CA ALA A 233 23.64 11.70 -11.97
C ALA A 233 22.43 12.32 -11.26
N PHE A 234 21.60 11.48 -10.63
CA PHE A 234 20.47 11.92 -9.81
C PHE A 234 20.95 12.75 -8.60
N ALA A 235 21.99 12.31 -7.91
CA ALA A 235 22.58 13.02 -6.78
C ALA A 235 23.21 14.39 -7.13
N GLU A 236 23.52 14.62 -8.39
CA GLU A 236 23.95 15.96 -8.89
C GLU A 236 22.77 16.93 -9.01
N LYS A 237 21.53 16.42 -9.08
CA LYS A 237 20.30 17.19 -9.24
C LYS A 237 19.48 17.33 -7.97
N TYR A 238 19.50 16.30 -7.11
CA TYR A 238 18.70 16.20 -5.90
C TYR A 238 19.58 16.07 -4.66
N ASP A 239 19.15 16.68 -3.54
CA ASP A 239 19.91 16.62 -2.27
C ASP A 239 19.77 15.22 -1.62
N THR A 240 20.73 14.34 -1.93
CA THR A 240 20.60 12.90 -1.75
C THR A 240 21.74 12.32 -0.90
N ALA A 241 21.40 11.44 0.06
CA ALA A 241 22.33 10.57 0.75
C ALA A 241 21.93 9.10 0.56
N VAL A 242 22.88 8.23 0.21
CA VAL A 242 22.66 6.80 0.02
C VAL A 242 23.12 6.04 1.27
N LEU A 243 22.23 5.33 1.93
CA LEU A 243 22.56 4.44 3.03
C LEU A 243 22.71 3.02 2.53
N THR A 244 23.87 2.43 2.76
CA THR A 244 24.22 1.09 2.29
C THR A 244 24.75 0.22 3.41
N ASP A 245 24.84 -1.07 3.18
CA ASP A 245 25.65 -2.00 3.97
C ASP A 245 26.65 -2.75 3.05
N LYS A 246 27.45 -3.64 3.65
CA LYS A 246 28.47 -4.39 2.91
C LYS A 246 27.88 -5.35 1.87
N MET A 247 26.60 -5.74 2.01
CA MET A 247 25.92 -6.67 1.11
C MET A 247 25.19 -5.93 -0.02
N SER A 248 25.17 -4.61 0.00
CA SER A 248 24.59 -3.79 -1.05
C SER A 248 25.42 -3.78 -2.33
N ASN A 249 26.71 -4.09 -2.26
CA ASN A 249 27.67 -3.98 -3.37
C ASN A 249 27.56 -2.63 -4.13
N CYS A 250 27.21 -1.57 -3.39
CA CYS A 250 26.99 -0.22 -3.92
C CYS A 250 28.25 0.63 -3.77
N HIS A 251 28.64 1.31 -4.84
CA HIS A 251 29.82 2.20 -4.92
C HIS A 251 29.43 3.63 -5.35
N ALA A 252 28.19 4.04 -5.03
CA ALA A 252 27.74 5.41 -5.29
C ALA A 252 28.61 6.44 -4.57
N LYS A 253 28.83 7.62 -5.19
CA LYS A 253 29.71 8.67 -4.67
C LYS A 253 29.24 9.26 -3.33
N ASN A 254 27.95 9.28 -3.11
CA ASN A 254 27.26 9.81 -1.92
C ASN A 254 26.85 8.71 -0.95
N ALA A 255 27.49 7.53 -1.00
CA ALA A 255 27.21 6.40 -0.13
C ALA A 255 27.78 6.54 1.28
N ILE A 256 26.97 6.24 2.28
CA ILE A 256 27.34 6.05 3.68
C ILE A 256 27.47 4.55 3.92
N ILE A 257 28.69 4.04 3.85
CA ILE A 257 29.00 2.59 3.83
C ILE A 257 28.81 1.94 5.20
N ASN A 258 29.05 2.66 6.29
CA ASN A 258 28.98 2.16 7.66
C ASN A 258 27.68 2.61 8.35
N THR A 259 26.55 2.45 7.69
CA THR A 259 25.23 2.95 8.16
C THR A 259 24.94 2.52 9.61
N THR A 260 25.17 1.26 9.96
CA THR A 260 24.93 0.75 11.34
C THR A 260 25.75 1.51 12.38
N ILE A 261 27.04 1.74 12.12
CA ILE A 261 27.93 2.47 13.04
C ILE A 261 27.50 3.94 13.10
N THR A 262 27.26 4.55 11.95
CA THR A 262 26.81 5.95 11.86
C THR A 262 25.54 6.18 12.67
N MET A 263 24.57 5.26 12.59
CA MET A 263 23.35 5.32 13.39
C MET A 263 23.58 5.17 14.88
N SER A 264 24.55 4.34 15.30
CA SER A 264 24.84 4.10 16.72
C SER A 264 25.53 5.28 17.42
N ILE A 265 26.26 6.10 16.66
CA ILE A 265 26.96 7.28 17.18
C ILE A 265 26.17 8.59 17.00
N MET A 266 25.08 8.54 16.26
CA MET A 266 24.21 9.70 16.04
C MET A 266 23.57 10.15 17.36
N LYS A 267 23.69 11.44 17.68
CA LYS A 267 23.12 12.04 18.90
C LYS A 267 21.64 12.42 18.68
N ASP A 268 20.87 12.45 19.75
CA ASP A 268 19.44 12.75 19.71
C ASP A 268 19.13 14.10 19.03
N ASN A 269 19.97 15.12 19.20
CA ASN A 269 19.80 16.43 18.56
C ASN A 269 20.15 16.46 17.07
N GLN A 270 20.84 15.45 16.55
CA GLN A 270 21.18 15.32 15.13
C GLN A 270 20.06 14.59 14.35
N ALA A 271 19.36 13.67 15.01
CA ALA A 271 18.35 12.86 14.40
C ALA A 271 17.26 13.68 13.63
N PRO A 272 16.69 14.76 14.17
CA PRO A 272 15.68 15.55 13.45
C PRO A 272 16.23 16.27 12.21
N VAL A 273 17.49 16.71 12.24
CA VAL A 273 18.13 17.43 11.12
C VAL A 273 18.38 16.49 9.95
N LEU A 274 18.68 15.21 10.25
CA LEU A 274 19.00 14.18 9.28
C LEU A 274 17.76 13.39 8.80
N GLN A 275 16.57 13.67 9.33
CA GLN A 275 15.35 13.07 8.81
C GLN A 275 15.16 13.43 7.33
N PRO A 276 14.93 12.43 6.46
CA PRO A 276 14.60 12.69 5.06
C PRO A 276 13.16 13.20 4.93
N ASP A 277 12.87 13.86 3.82
CA ASP A 277 11.51 14.12 3.37
C ASP A 277 10.96 12.96 2.53
N VAL A 278 11.85 12.32 1.77
CA VAL A 278 11.53 11.16 0.92
C VAL A 278 12.59 10.08 1.11
N VAL A 279 12.13 8.84 1.25
CA VAL A 279 12.97 7.65 1.23
C VAL A 279 12.70 6.90 -0.06
N ILE A 280 13.75 6.66 -0.86
CA ILE A 280 13.67 5.81 -2.05
C ILE A 280 14.39 4.50 -1.72
N SER A 281 13.71 3.38 -1.88
CA SER A 281 14.33 2.07 -1.66
C SER A 281 14.56 1.34 -2.98
N VAL A 282 15.78 0.83 -3.16
CA VAL A 282 16.22 0.06 -4.32
C VAL A 282 16.94 -1.21 -3.88
N GLY A 283 17.02 -2.19 -4.77
CA GLY A 283 17.62 -3.48 -4.48
C GLY A 283 16.74 -4.38 -3.62
N ALA A 284 17.30 -5.55 -3.23
CA ALA A 284 16.58 -6.56 -2.47
C ALA A 284 16.51 -6.23 -0.96
N ASN A 285 16.50 -7.24 -0.10
CA ASN A 285 16.35 -7.08 1.35
C ASN A 285 17.24 -5.99 1.96
N TYR A 286 16.65 -5.19 2.82
CA TYR A 286 17.38 -4.19 3.61
C TYR A 286 17.89 -4.85 4.90
N ILE A 287 19.18 -5.16 4.93
CA ILE A 287 19.85 -5.84 6.07
C ILE A 287 20.28 -4.84 7.14
N PHE A 288 19.67 -3.68 7.15
CA PHE A 288 19.93 -2.68 8.16
C PHE A 288 19.43 -3.15 9.52
N ASN A 289 20.15 -2.73 10.57
CA ASN A 289 19.69 -2.98 11.91
C ASN A 289 18.32 -2.32 12.19
N ASN A 290 17.72 -2.72 13.29
CA ASN A 290 16.38 -2.22 13.67
C ASN A 290 16.38 -0.70 13.98
N GLU A 291 17.55 -0.07 14.14
CA GLU A 291 17.65 1.35 14.49
C GLU A 291 17.26 2.26 13.32
N ILE A 292 17.75 1.98 12.09
CA ILE A 292 17.36 2.74 10.92
C ILE A 292 15.85 2.56 10.63
N LYS A 293 15.32 1.34 10.79
CA LYS A 293 13.89 1.10 10.60
C LYS A 293 13.05 1.86 11.61
N ARG A 294 13.46 1.87 12.88
CA ARG A 294 12.78 2.64 13.92
C ARG A 294 12.88 4.14 13.69
N TYR A 295 14.06 4.62 13.26
CA TYR A 295 14.30 6.01 12.94
C TYR A 295 13.38 6.51 11.83
N LEU A 296 13.25 5.76 10.74
CA LEU A 296 12.39 6.11 9.62
C LEU A 296 10.90 5.98 9.96
N LYS A 297 10.49 4.97 10.75
CA LYS A 297 9.11 4.82 11.23
C LYS A 297 8.64 5.98 12.11
N ASN A 298 9.56 6.59 12.86
CA ASN A 298 9.26 7.73 13.73
C ASN A 298 9.29 9.07 12.98
N GLY A 299 9.70 9.06 11.70
CA GLY A 299 9.67 10.21 10.82
C GLY A 299 8.37 10.31 10.02
N ASN A 300 8.27 11.38 9.21
CA ASN A 300 7.13 11.63 8.32
C ASN A 300 7.52 11.54 6.84
N ALA A 301 8.65 10.87 6.53
CA ALA A 301 9.14 10.76 5.17
C ALA A 301 8.19 9.91 4.32
N GLU A 302 7.87 10.35 3.11
CA GLU A 302 7.26 9.49 2.11
C GLU A 302 8.23 8.36 1.75
N HIS A 303 7.75 7.14 1.59
CA HIS A 303 8.56 6.03 1.11
C HIS A 303 8.14 5.64 -0.31
N TRP A 304 9.11 5.59 -1.21
CA TRP A 304 8.98 5.20 -2.60
C TRP A 304 9.78 3.91 -2.83
N GLN A 305 9.10 2.85 -3.22
CA GLN A 305 9.73 1.58 -3.60
C GLN A 305 10.00 1.58 -5.10
N VAL A 306 11.22 1.26 -5.52
CA VAL A 306 11.60 1.16 -6.94
C VAL A 306 12.19 -0.22 -7.21
N GLY A 307 11.74 -0.86 -8.26
CA GLY A 307 12.21 -2.18 -8.71
C GLY A 307 11.15 -2.95 -9.49
N LEU A 308 11.54 -4.08 -10.04
CA LEU A 308 10.66 -4.97 -10.82
C LEU A 308 9.91 -5.99 -9.94
N GLU A 309 10.00 -5.87 -8.64
CA GLU A 309 9.30 -6.76 -7.72
C GLU A 309 7.81 -6.40 -7.63
N ASP A 310 6.97 -7.41 -7.72
CA ASP A 310 5.51 -7.31 -7.73
C ASP A 310 4.87 -7.21 -6.33
N LYS A 311 5.67 -6.99 -5.28
CA LYS A 311 5.21 -7.01 -3.89
C LYS A 311 5.30 -5.64 -3.22
N VAL A 312 4.27 -5.33 -2.45
CA VAL A 312 4.25 -4.18 -1.55
C VAL A 312 5.22 -4.45 -0.38
N CYS A 313 6.32 -3.69 -0.31
CA CYS A 313 7.30 -3.78 0.77
C CYS A 313 7.31 -2.47 1.57
N ASP A 314 6.69 -2.45 2.74
CA ASP A 314 6.54 -1.26 3.59
C ASP A 314 7.24 -1.43 4.96
N PRO A 315 8.56 -1.55 5.01
CA PRO A 315 9.29 -1.77 6.26
C PRO A 315 9.29 -0.55 7.17
N PHE A 316 9.02 0.63 6.63
CA PHE A 316 9.05 1.91 7.35
C PHE A 316 7.66 2.42 7.74
N HIS A 317 6.59 1.74 7.35
CA HIS A 317 5.19 2.11 7.59
C HIS A 317 4.76 3.42 6.92
N THR A 318 5.48 3.85 5.90
CA THR A 318 5.26 5.14 5.21
C THR A 318 5.21 5.03 3.69
N LEU A 319 5.12 3.82 3.13
CA LEU A 319 5.08 3.60 1.68
C LEU A 319 3.91 4.35 1.03
N THR A 320 4.21 5.21 0.07
CA THR A 320 3.24 6.00 -0.68
C THR A 320 3.20 5.66 -2.16
N ASP A 321 4.36 5.28 -2.73
CA ASP A 321 4.49 5.03 -4.17
C ASP A 321 5.33 3.77 -4.42
N ILE A 322 4.94 3.02 -5.45
CA ILE A 322 5.70 1.89 -5.99
C ILE A 322 5.95 2.17 -7.46
N PHE A 323 7.22 2.18 -7.86
CA PHE A 323 7.65 2.33 -9.24
C PHE A 323 8.12 0.98 -9.76
N GLU A 324 7.22 0.28 -10.45
CA GLU A 324 7.49 -1.04 -11.03
C GLU A 324 8.22 -0.89 -12.36
N MET A 325 9.51 -0.63 -12.25
CA MET A 325 10.41 -0.41 -13.38
C MET A 325 11.87 -0.64 -12.98
N PRO A 326 12.80 -0.79 -13.97
CA PRO A 326 14.22 -0.84 -13.68
C PRO A 326 14.69 0.40 -12.91
N GLU A 327 15.50 0.20 -11.89
CA GLU A 327 15.98 1.27 -11.00
C GLU A 327 16.80 2.32 -11.77
N ALA A 328 17.66 1.89 -12.72
CA ALA A 328 18.44 2.82 -13.53
C ALA A 328 17.51 3.74 -14.35
N TYR A 329 16.49 3.18 -15.00
CA TYR A 329 15.52 3.93 -15.77
C TYR A 329 14.77 4.97 -14.92
N PHE A 330 14.40 4.60 -13.69
CA PHE A 330 13.74 5.52 -12.76
C PHE A 330 14.59 6.76 -12.47
N PHE A 331 15.88 6.57 -12.13
CA PHE A 331 16.78 7.69 -11.87
C PHE A 331 17.08 8.53 -13.13
N GLU A 332 17.29 7.90 -14.28
CA GLU A 332 17.49 8.55 -15.57
C GLU A 332 16.33 9.49 -15.92
N MET A 333 15.10 8.99 -15.82
CA MET A 333 13.90 9.78 -16.10
C MET A 333 13.73 10.95 -15.15
N LEU A 334 14.11 10.82 -13.88
CA LEU A 334 14.07 11.92 -12.93
C LEU A 334 15.15 12.97 -13.25
N VAL A 335 16.34 12.56 -13.69
CA VAL A 335 17.41 13.47 -14.14
C VAL A 335 16.97 14.26 -15.38
N GLU A 336 16.37 13.59 -16.36
CA GLU A 336 15.87 14.22 -17.59
C GLU A 336 14.75 15.25 -17.34
N ASN A 337 13.95 15.04 -16.29
CA ASN A 337 12.82 15.91 -15.95
C ASN A 337 13.11 16.88 -14.79
N CYS A 338 14.37 17.01 -14.37
CA CYS A 338 14.78 17.92 -13.30
C CYS A 338 15.37 19.21 -13.85
N GLU A 339 14.78 20.33 -13.45
CA GLU A 339 15.35 21.67 -13.67
C GLU A 339 16.06 22.13 -12.39
N GLY A 340 17.38 22.18 -12.41
CA GLY A 340 18.17 22.71 -11.30
C GLY A 340 19.32 21.79 -10.86
N GLU A 341 20.05 22.27 -9.87
CA GLU A 341 21.16 21.56 -9.23
C GLU A 341 20.99 21.63 -7.72
N THR A 342 21.47 20.61 -7.01
CA THR A 342 21.49 20.58 -5.55
C THR A 342 22.77 21.20 -4.99
N ASN A 343 22.73 21.61 -3.72
CA ASN A 343 23.91 22.02 -2.97
C ASN A 343 24.58 20.86 -2.19
N GLY A 344 24.01 19.66 -2.21
CA GLY A 344 24.53 18.46 -1.55
C GLY A 344 24.61 18.57 -0.02
N SER A 345 23.80 19.43 0.58
CA SER A 345 23.86 19.72 2.02
C SER A 345 23.47 18.51 2.88
N TYR A 346 22.55 17.69 2.41
CA TYR A 346 22.05 16.53 3.11
C TYR A 346 23.11 15.42 3.21
N PHE A 347 23.78 15.10 2.09
CA PHE A 347 24.90 14.15 2.12
C PHE A 347 26.03 14.66 3.02
N SER A 348 26.40 15.94 2.92
CA SER A 348 27.44 16.53 3.75
C SER A 348 27.13 16.40 5.24
N ALA A 349 25.87 16.61 5.64
CA ALA A 349 25.45 16.44 7.01
C ALA A 349 25.58 14.98 7.52
N TRP A 350 25.20 14.01 6.71
CA TRP A 350 25.38 12.57 7.01
C TRP A 350 26.86 12.19 7.09
N LYS A 351 27.68 12.70 6.17
CA LYS A 351 29.12 12.41 6.10
C LYS A 351 29.87 12.89 7.34
N VAL A 352 29.49 14.05 7.87
CA VAL A 352 30.10 14.57 9.13
C VAL A 352 29.99 13.55 10.26
N ILE A 353 28.87 12.82 10.36
CA ILE A 353 28.69 11.82 11.41
C ILE A 353 29.41 10.52 11.05
N ALA A 354 29.34 10.10 9.79
CA ALA A 354 29.98 8.87 9.32
C ALA A 354 31.52 8.91 9.44
N ASP A 355 32.11 10.10 9.37
CA ASP A 355 33.57 10.33 9.46
C ASP A 355 34.04 10.54 10.92
N LEU A 356 33.13 10.52 11.92
CA LEU A 356 33.54 10.61 13.33
C LEU A 356 34.37 9.37 13.73
N PRO A 357 35.46 9.54 14.50
CA PRO A 357 36.22 8.41 14.99
C PRO A 357 35.35 7.54 15.91
N THR A 358 35.33 6.24 15.64
CA THR A 358 34.61 5.19 16.38
C THR A 358 35.47 4.60 17.50
#